data_d62b60af60c8e5859d97d2df92983d78
#
_entry.id   d62b60af60c8e5859d97d2df92983d78
#
_cell.length_a   1.000
_cell.length_b   1.000
_cell.length_c   1.000
_cell.angle_alpha   90.00
_cell.angle_beta   90.00
_cell.angle_gamma   90.00
#
_symmetry.space_group_name_H-M   'P 1'
#
loop_
_entity.id
_entity.type
_entity.pdbx_description
1 polymer ?
#
loop_
_entity_poly.entity_id
_entity_poly.type
_entity_poly.pdbx_seq_one_letter_code
_entity_poly.pdbx_strand_id
1 'polypeptide(L)'
;MILISGLIRSLKAERLKLLDHHILTTARYKSFTAAMSEALEILEQQQEQRKQEKEVAIETTKEMKKLKRNLKRRKWVDWKTEDEEKGDEKRAAFNPADRVKRKKTAILLSYSGANYFGMQRNPGMATIEEELFKAMHKNKWITDESYEQAQSCMFQRAARTDKGVSAARQVCSMKLPEDLDIDALNKDLPDQIRLFGIERVTKGFNAKDQCNARTYTYTMPSIAFADFNEKSEYEKFRLSPERVKKAQGVLQLFEGTKNFHNFTSRKNFLDPSAKRFIMSFTCSEPFVSPQGVEFITVKVKGQSFMLHQIRKMVGLTIAIVRGHTDVATLDRALTEERLDLPMAPGLGLVLDTVHYERYNERYGQDGIHNPLTWEKQEPEVKNFIETKIFETIYRTECEQKPLLEWLETLPLHSYDARKEEASAAAANADKPNKNDDDNEE
;
A
#
# COMPACT_ATOMS: atom_id res chain seq x y z
N MET A 1 -12.35 -30.05 5.20
CA MET A 1 -11.48 -30.99 4.44
C MET A 1 -10.50 -31.76 5.33
N ILE A 2 -9.82 -31.13 6.29
CA ILE A 2 -8.81 -31.78 7.17
C ILE A 2 -9.43 -32.86 8.05
N LEU A 3 -10.59 -32.64 8.66
CA LEU A 3 -11.27 -33.63 9.51
C LEU A 3 -11.75 -34.88 8.75
N ILE A 4 -12.20 -34.72 7.51
CA ILE A 4 -12.70 -35.81 6.67
C ILE A 4 -11.54 -36.66 6.13
N SER A 5 -10.41 -36.03 5.77
CA SER A 5 -9.21 -36.76 5.37
C SER A 5 -8.60 -37.54 6.55
N GLY A 6 -8.73 -37.04 7.78
CA GLY A 6 -8.35 -37.71 9.00
C GLY A 6 -9.22 -38.96 9.28
N LEU A 7 -10.52 -38.82 9.10
CA LEU A 7 -11.46 -39.94 9.28
C LEU A 7 -11.23 -41.06 8.26
N ILE A 8 -10.98 -40.70 6.98
CA ILE A 8 -10.67 -41.69 5.92
C ILE A 8 -9.33 -42.40 6.19
N ARG A 9 -8.31 -41.67 6.71
CA ARG A 9 -7.03 -42.29 7.10
C ARG A 9 -7.21 -43.21 8.30
N SER A 10 -8.03 -42.83 9.31
CA SER A 10 -8.34 -43.67 10.47
C SER A 10 -9.07 -44.93 10.07
N LEU A 11 -10.10 -44.83 9.22
CA LEU A 11 -10.86 -45.97 8.71
C LEU A 11 -10.02 -46.94 7.86
N LYS A 12 -9.06 -46.41 7.06
CA LYS A 12 -8.09 -47.23 6.30
C LYS A 12 -7.12 -47.96 7.23
N ALA A 13 -6.66 -47.30 8.31
CA ALA A 13 -5.76 -47.90 9.30
C ALA A 13 -6.45 -48.99 10.10
N GLU A 14 -7.74 -48.84 10.47
CA GLU A 14 -8.56 -49.88 11.13
C GLU A 14 -8.82 -51.05 10.18
N ARG A 15 -9.07 -50.78 8.89
CA ARG A 15 -9.21 -51.88 7.89
C ARG A 15 -7.95 -52.75 7.79
N LEU A 16 -6.76 -52.17 7.85
CA LEU A 16 -5.49 -52.88 7.87
C LEU A 16 -5.31 -53.73 9.16
N LYS A 17 -5.70 -53.21 10.33
CA LYS A 17 -5.66 -53.93 11.59
C LYS A 17 -6.65 -55.09 11.65
N LEU A 18 -7.81 -54.98 10.98
CA LEU A 18 -8.84 -56.02 10.93
C LEU A 18 -8.48 -57.17 9.96
N LEU A 19 -7.58 -56.93 8.99
CA LEU A 19 -7.07 -57.93 8.07
C LEU A 19 -5.99 -58.83 8.72
N ASP A 20 -5.30 -58.36 9.76
CA ASP A 20 -4.27 -59.08 10.48
C ASP A 20 -4.80 -60.00 11.60
N HIS A 21 -6.10 -59.89 11.96
CA HIS A 21 -6.73 -60.76 12.97
C HIS A 21 -7.77 -61.68 12.34
N HIS A 22 -7.39 -62.91 12.18
CA HIS A 22 -8.14 -64.05 11.60
C HIS A 22 -9.41 -64.46 12.38
N ILE A 23 -10.15 -63.56 13.04
CA ILE A 23 -11.43 -63.86 13.73
C ILE A 23 -12.38 -62.68 13.59
N LEU A 24 -13.03 -62.55 12.43
CA LEU A 24 -14.24 -61.74 12.32
C LEU A 24 -15.30 -62.54 11.61
N THR A 25 -16.41 -62.77 12.33
CA THR A 25 -17.59 -63.40 11.74
C THR A 25 -18.08 -62.58 10.57
N THR A 26 -18.47 -63.24 9.48
CA THR A 26 -19.00 -62.68 8.22
C THR A 26 -20.08 -61.61 8.43
N ALA A 27 -20.77 -61.63 9.54
CA ALA A 27 -21.79 -60.66 9.91
C ALA A 27 -21.22 -59.28 10.28
N ARG A 28 -20.09 -59.21 11.00
CA ARG A 28 -19.43 -57.92 11.36
C ARG A 28 -18.78 -57.24 10.16
N TYR A 29 -18.24 -58.03 9.24
CA TYR A 29 -17.69 -57.49 7.98
C TYR A 29 -18.77 -56.91 7.07
N LYS A 30 -19.93 -57.57 6.94
CA LYS A 30 -21.09 -57.08 6.19
C LYS A 30 -21.66 -55.79 6.80
N SER A 31 -21.76 -55.66 8.12
CA SER A 31 -22.21 -54.49 8.83
C SER A 31 -21.25 -53.29 8.61
N PHE A 32 -19.93 -53.51 8.64
CA PHE A 32 -18.92 -52.49 8.41
C PHE A 32 -18.91 -51.99 6.98
N THR A 33 -19.07 -52.89 6.00
CA THR A 33 -19.14 -52.47 4.57
C THR A 33 -20.42 -51.71 4.28
N ALA A 34 -21.54 -52.04 4.88
CA ALA A 34 -22.81 -51.33 4.76
C ALA A 34 -22.69 -49.90 5.34
N ALA A 35 -22.17 -49.76 6.57
CA ALA A 35 -21.94 -48.44 7.20
C ALA A 35 -20.95 -47.55 6.40
N MET A 36 -19.95 -48.16 5.78
CA MET A 36 -19.00 -47.43 4.93
C MET A 36 -19.61 -46.98 3.61
N SER A 37 -20.53 -47.78 3.03
CA SER A 37 -21.28 -47.36 1.82
C SER A 37 -22.23 -46.22 2.11
N GLU A 38 -22.97 -46.27 3.22
CA GLU A 38 -23.87 -45.22 3.67
C GLU A 38 -23.12 -43.89 3.97
N ALA A 39 -21.96 -43.99 4.62
CA ALA A 39 -21.10 -42.81 4.85
C ALA A 39 -20.55 -42.18 3.55
N LEU A 40 -20.27 -42.97 2.53
CA LEU A 40 -19.85 -42.48 1.23
C LEU A 40 -21.00 -41.79 0.48
N GLU A 41 -22.20 -42.35 0.51
CA GLU A 41 -23.39 -41.72 -0.09
C GLU A 41 -23.73 -40.38 0.56
N ILE A 42 -23.65 -40.28 1.88
CA ILE A 42 -23.85 -39.03 2.62
C ILE A 42 -22.79 -37.97 2.20
N LEU A 43 -21.54 -38.38 2.01
CA LEU A 43 -20.46 -37.50 1.57
C LEU A 43 -20.66 -36.99 0.13
N GLU A 44 -21.11 -37.86 -0.76
CA GLU A 44 -21.41 -37.46 -2.14
C GLU A 44 -22.61 -36.51 -2.20
N GLN A 45 -23.67 -36.74 -1.43
CA GLN A 45 -24.81 -35.84 -1.30
C GLN A 45 -24.39 -34.46 -0.75
N GLN A 46 -23.55 -34.44 0.28
CA GLN A 46 -23.02 -33.14 0.83
C GLN A 46 -22.11 -32.39 -0.16
N GLN A 47 -21.37 -33.10 -0.99
CA GLN A 47 -20.56 -32.46 -2.05
C GLN A 47 -21.43 -31.86 -3.14
N GLU A 48 -22.48 -32.56 -3.56
CA GLU A 48 -23.41 -32.07 -4.57
C GLU A 48 -24.24 -30.87 -4.06
N GLN A 49 -24.70 -30.89 -2.81
CA GLN A 49 -25.34 -29.75 -2.17
C GLN A 49 -24.43 -28.52 -2.15
N ARG A 50 -23.18 -28.66 -1.75
CA ARG A 50 -22.21 -27.55 -1.74
C ARG A 50 -21.90 -27.02 -3.13
N LYS A 51 -22.01 -27.86 -4.15
CA LYS A 51 -21.81 -27.44 -5.56
C LYS A 51 -23.00 -26.63 -6.02
N GLN A 52 -24.23 -27.07 -5.72
CA GLN A 52 -25.45 -26.33 -6.02
C GLN A 52 -25.53 -25.00 -5.29
N GLU A 53 -25.17 -24.95 -3.98
CA GLU A 53 -25.09 -23.69 -3.21
C GLU A 53 -24.11 -22.69 -3.83
N LYS A 54 -22.95 -23.17 -4.31
CA LYS A 54 -21.97 -22.30 -4.98
C LYS A 54 -22.49 -21.78 -6.34
N GLU A 55 -23.18 -22.58 -7.10
CA GLU A 55 -23.78 -22.17 -8.37
C GLU A 55 -24.88 -21.12 -8.17
N VAL A 56 -25.74 -21.32 -7.17
CA VAL A 56 -26.79 -20.35 -6.78
C VAL A 56 -26.14 -19.03 -6.28
N ALA A 57 -25.07 -19.09 -5.48
CA ALA A 57 -24.36 -17.90 -5.01
C ALA A 57 -23.68 -17.13 -6.14
N ILE A 58 -23.17 -17.81 -7.18
CA ILE A 58 -22.59 -17.19 -8.37
C ILE A 58 -23.69 -16.51 -9.22
N GLU A 59 -24.85 -17.14 -9.34
CA GLU A 59 -25.97 -16.63 -10.14
C GLU A 59 -26.61 -15.41 -9.50
N THR A 60 -26.86 -15.46 -8.16
CA THR A 60 -27.32 -14.29 -7.38
C THR A 60 -26.33 -13.12 -7.44
N THR A 61 -25.02 -13.40 -7.40
CA THR A 61 -23.99 -12.35 -7.56
C THR A 61 -24.02 -11.71 -8.94
N LYS A 62 -24.26 -12.50 -10.01
CA LYS A 62 -24.41 -11.99 -11.39
C LYS A 62 -25.66 -11.13 -11.54
N GLU A 63 -26.78 -11.55 -10.96
CA GLU A 63 -28.05 -10.79 -10.97
C GLU A 63 -27.94 -9.49 -10.20
N MET A 64 -27.31 -9.49 -9.01
CA MET A 64 -27.03 -8.27 -8.23
C MET A 64 -26.14 -7.29 -8.99
N LYS A 65 -25.10 -7.76 -9.70
CA LYS A 65 -24.27 -6.91 -10.56
C LYS A 65 -25.06 -6.34 -11.74
N LYS A 66 -25.97 -7.10 -12.33
CA LYS A 66 -26.87 -6.65 -13.41
C LYS A 66 -27.87 -5.61 -12.89
N LEU A 67 -28.42 -5.81 -11.71
CA LEU A 67 -29.34 -4.87 -11.05
C LEU A 67 -28.65 -3.55 -10.70
N LYS A 68 -27.44 -3.60 -10.08
CA LYS A 68 -26.62 -2.42 -9.79
C LYS A 68 -26.25 -1.64 -11.06
N ARG A 69 -25.96 -2.34 -12.16
CA ARG A 69 -25.67 -1.71 -13.46
C ARG A 69 -26.91 -1.02 -14.04
N ASN A 70 -28.09 -1.63 -13.93
CA ASN A 70 -29.35 -1.07 -14.40
C ASN A 70 -29.81 0.13 -13.56
N LEU A 71 -29.63 0.08 -12.22
CA LEU A 71 -29.89 1.20 -11.31
C LEU A 71 -28.95 2.38 -11.60
N LYS A 72 -27.67 2.11 -11.86
CA LYS A 72 -26.69 3.14 -12.24
C LYS A 72 -27.02 3.77 -13.60
N ARG A 73 -27.56 2.97 -14.54
CA ARG A 73 -28.02 3.45 -15.86
C ARG A 73 -29.32 4.28 -15.75
N ARG A 74 -30.28 3.91 -14.88
CA ARG A 74 -31.49 4.70 -14.60
C ARG A 74 -31.13 6.04 -13.96
N LYS A 75 -30.32 6.06 -12.88
CA LYS A 75 -29.84 7.30 -12.26
C LYS A 75 -29.10 8.20 -13.26
N TRP A 76 -28.36 7.64 -14.24
CA TRP A 76 -27.69 8.41 -15.27
C TRP A 76 -28.63 8.99 -16.31
N VAL A 77 -29.74 8.31 -16.63
CA VAL A 77 -30.78 8.78 -17.55
C VAL A 77 -31.62 9.89 -16.86
N ASP A 78 -31.99 9.70 -15.59
CA ASP A 78 -32.74 10.69 -14.83
C ASP A 78 -31.92 11.97 -14.61
N TRP A 79 -30.62 11.84 -14.32
CA TRP A 79 -29.69 12.98 -14.20
C TRP A 79 -29.50 13.71 -15.54
N LYS A 80 -29.54 12.99 -16.67
CA LYS A 80 -29.41 13.59 -17.99
C LYS A 80 -30.64 14.40 -18.40
N THR A 81 -31.83 13.99 -18.00
CA THR A 81 -33.09 14.73 -18.25
C THR A 81 -33.20 15.98 -17.37
N GLU A 82 -32.79 15.93 -16.10
CA GLU A 82 -32.75 17.10 -15.21
C GLU A 82 -31.69 18.14 -15.62
N ASP A 83 -30.54 17.71 -16.21
CA ASP A 83 -29.51 18.60 -16.73
C ASP A 83 -29.85 19.18 -18.12
N GLU A 84 -30.66 18.51 -18.93
CA GLU A 84 -31.15 19.05 -20.21
C GLU A 84 -32.08 20.24 -19.99
N GLU A 85 -32.94 20.22 -18.97
CA GLU A 85 -33.84 21.35 -18.63
C GLU A 85 -33.07 22.55 -18.00
N LYS A 86 -31.98 22.33 -17.26
CA LYS A 86 -31.13 23.38 -16.70
C LYS A 86 -29.98 23.79 -17.61
N GLY A 87 -29.72 23.03 -18.66
CA GLY A 87 -28.57 23.18 -19.57
C GLY A 87 -28.76 24.21 -20.64
N ASP A 88 -30.01 24.52 -21.01
CA ASP A 88 -30.28 25.45 -22.12
C ASP A 88 -30.05 26.91 -21.76
N GLU A 89 -30.27 27.32 -20.51
CA GLU A 89 -29.91 28.65 -20.04
C GLU A 89 -28.39 28.87 -19.88
N LYS A 90 -27.63 27.81 -19.52
CA LYS A 90 -26.16 27.89 -19.41
C LYS A 90 -25.44 27.69 -20.77
N ARG A 91 -26.06 27.05 -21.75
CA ARG A 91 -25.50 26.86 -23.11
C ARG A 91 -25.49 28.12 -23.94
N ALA A 92 -26.40 29.06 -23.70
CA ALA A 92 -26.48 30.34 -24.43
C ALA A 92 -25.30 31.31 -24.16
N ALA A 93 -24.53 31.10 -23.09
CA ALA A 93 -23.38 31.95 -22.74
C ALA A 93 -22.00 31.35 -23.06
N PHE A 94 -21.94 30.16 -23.65
CA PHE A 94 -20.67 29.43 -23.86
C PHE A 94 -20.23 29.46 -25.33
N ASN A 95 -19.20 30.25 -25.64
CA ASN A 95 -18.58 30.24 -26.95
C ASN A 95 -17.66 29.01 -27.08
N PRO A 96 -17.94 28.02 -27.98
CA PRO A 96 -17.09 26.85 -28.18
C PRO A 96 -15.64 27.15 -28.54
N ALA A 97 -15.37 28.36 -29.06
CA ALA A 97 -14.01 28.85 -29.39
C ALA A 97 -13.13 29.10 -28.17
N ASP A 98 -13.74 29.35 -26.99
CA ASP A 98 -13.00 29.61 -25.74
C ASP A 98 -12.65 28.34 -24.96
N ARG A 99 -12.98 27.17 -25.48
CA ARG A 99 -12.73 25.89 -24.83
C ARG A 99 -11.26 25.51 -24.91
N VAL A 100 -10.51 25.78 -23.84
CA VAL A 100 -9.13 25.33 -23.71
C VAL A 100 -9.09 23.79 -23.82
N LYS A 101 -8.43 23.31 -24.88
CA LYS A 101 -8.26 21.87 -25.13
C LYS A 101 -7.32 21.29 -24.08
N ARG A 102 -7.78 20.24 -23.35
CA ARG A 102 -7.01 19.57 -22.30
C ARG A 102 -6.67 18.17 -22.69
N LYS A 103 -5.41 17.78 -22.46
CA LYS A 103 -4.91 16.42 -22.70
C LYS A 103 -4.57 15.73 -21.40
N LYS A 104 -4.63 14.38 -21.41
CA LYS A 104 -4.18 13.59 -20.27
C LYS A 104 -2.67 13.65 -20.20
N THR A 105 -2.14 14.05 -19.04
CA THR A 105 -0.71 14.23 -18.78
C THR A 105 -0.32 13.46 -17.52
N ALA A 106 0.94 13.06 -17.45
CA ALA A 106 1.64 12.68 -16.23
C ALA A 106 2.54 13.84 -15.82
N ILE A 107 2.62 14.13 -14.53
CA ILE A 107 3.48 15.15 -13.96
C ILE A 107 4.44 14.52 -12.95
N LEU A 108 5.70 14.93 -12.99
CA LEU A 108 6.74 14.53 -12.03
C LEU A 108 6.84 15.57 -10.92
N LEU A 109 6.64 15.13 -9.68
CA LEU A 109 6.60 15.97 -8.49
C LEU A 109 7.56 15.45 -7.44
N SER A 110 8.38 16.34 -6.83
CA SER A 110 9.15 16.04 -5.63
C SER A 110 8.70 16.94 -4.48
N TYR A 111 8.79 16.44 -3.26
CA TYR A 111 8.47 17.22 -2.07
C TYR A 111 9.10 16.67 -0.79
N SER A 112 9.44 17.60 0.12
CA SER A 112 9.71 17.30 1.51
C SER A 112 8.41 17.32 2.30
N GLY A 113 8.06 16.20 2.92
CA GLY A 113 6.79 16.03 3.64
C GLY A 113 6.81 16.47 5.10
N ALA A 114 7.95 16.92 5.63
CA ALA A 114 8.17 17.13 7.07
C ALA A 114 7.10 17.98 7.77
N ASN A 115 6.58 19.01 7.08
CA ASN A 115 5.59 19.94 7.63
C ASN A 115 4.17 19.71 7.10
N TYR A 116 3.93 18.60 6.40
CA TYR A 116 2.66 18.31 5.77
C TYR A 116 1.94 17.12 6.39
N PHE A 117 0.61 17.17 6.40
CA PHE A 117 -0.25 16.08 6.84
C PHE A 117 -0.46 15.00 5.75
N GLY A 118 0.58 14.80 4.91
CA GLY A 118 0.62 13.83 3.83
C GLY A 118 0.31 14.42 2.46
N MET A 119 0.21 13.54 1.46
CA MET A 119 -0.02 13.94 0.06
C MET A 119 -1.46 14.40 -0.18
N GLN A 120 -2.44 13.60 0.23
CA GLN A 120 -3.85 13.76 -0.14
C GLN A 120 -4.49 14.96 0.54
N ARG A 121 -5.29 15.75 -0.23
CA ARG A 121 -6.12 16.84 0.32
C ARG A 121 -7.01 16.33 1.44
N ASN A 122 -7.00 17.07 2.53
CA ASN A 122 -7.88 16.87 3.67
C ASN A 122 -8.31 18.28 4.20
N PRO A 123 -9.60 18.57 4.30
CA PRO A 123 -10.09 19.90 4.71
C PRO A 123 -9.42 20.38 5.99
N GLY A 124 -8.92 21.62 5.97
CA GLY A 124 -8.27 22.25 7.13
C GLY A 124 -6.85 21.80 7.43
N MET A 125 -6.27 20.90 6.63
CA MET A 125 -4.91 20.40 6.81
C MET A 125 -3.97 20.88 5.70
N ALA A 126 -2.73 21.23 6.07
CA ALA A 126 -1.66 21.52 5.10
C ALA A 126 -1.22 20.20 4.42
N THR A 127 -1.51 20.04 3.13
CA THR A 127 -1.17 18.84 2.34
C THR A 127 -0.49 19.21 1.03
N ILE A 128 0.29 18.29 0.48
CA ILE A 128 1.00 18.53 -0.79
C ILE A 128 0.03 18.80 -1.94
N GLU A 129 -1.10 18.09 -2.01
CA GLU A 129 -2.11 18.32 -3.05
C GLU A 129 -2.77 19.69 -2.93
N GLU A 130 -3.01 20.16 -1.70
CA GLU A 130 -3.59 21.48 -1.50
C GLU A 130 -2.69 22.58 -2.09
N GLU A 131 -1.38 22.55 -1.80
CA GLU A 131 -0.44 23.53 -2.34
C GLU A 131 -0.29 23.41 -3.86
N LEU A 132 -0.24 22.18 -4.38
CA LEU A 132 -0.18 21.94 -5.83
C LEU A 132 -1.42 22.48 -6.54
N PHE A 133 -2.62 22.22 -6.01
CA PHE A 133 -3.88 22.68 -6.62
C PHE A 133 -4.05 24.19 -6.52
N LYS A 134 -3.63 24.82 -5.41
CA LYS A 134 -3.61 26.29 -5.28
C LYS A 134 -2.72 26.94 -6.36
N ALA A 135 -1.50 26.42 -6.53
CA ALA A 135 -0.58 26.94 -7.54
C ALA A 135 -1.11 26.71 -8.97
N MET A 136 -1.64 25.53 -9.27
CA MET A 136 -2.25 25.23 -10.58
C MET A 136 -3.47 26.10 -10.87
N HIS A 137 -4.31 26.38 -9.88
CA HIS A 137 -5.49 27.23 -10.03
C HIS A 137 -5.07 28.68 -10.30
N LYS A 138 -4.14 29.20 -9.51
CA LYS A 138 -3.58 30.57 -9.69
C LYS A 138 -3.00 30.76 -11.08
N ASN A 139 -2.31 29.77 -11.63
CA ASN A 139 -1.72 29.76 -12.97
C ASN A 139 -2.72 29.36 -14.09
N LYS A 140 -4.01 29.18 -13.78
CA LYS A 140 -5.07 28.80 -14.72
C LYS A 140 -4.85 27.45 -15.43
N TRP A 141 -4.06 26.56 -14.84
CA TRP A 141 -3.90 25.19 -15.34
C TRP A 141 -5.15 24.36 -15.13
N ILE A 142 -5.88 24.65 -14.06
CA ILE A 142 -7.15 24.01 -13.71
C ILE A 142 -8.27 25.04 -13.58
N THR A 143 -9.52 24.60 -13.71
CA THR A 143 -10.73 25.41 -13.51
C THR A 143 -11.10 25.47 -12.03
N ASP A 144 -12.00 26.42 -11.66
CA ASP A 144 -12.61 26.50 -10.33
C ASP A 144 -13.24 25.17 -9.93
N GLU A 145 -14.01 24.54 -10.83
CA GLU A 145 -14.58 23.22 -10.61
C GLU A 145 -13.52 22.15 -10.29
N SER A 146 -12.38 22.16 -11.02
CA SER A 146 -11.30 21.21 -10.77
C SER A 146 -10.52 21.51 -9.50
N TYR A 147 -10.48 22.77 -9.07
CA TYR A 147 -9.92 23.15 -7.79
C TYR A 147 -10.77 22.64 -6.63
N GLU A 148 -12.10 22.75 -6.72
CA GLU A 148 -13.02 22.24 -5.73
C GLU A 148 -13.10 20.70 -5.76
N GLN A 149 -13.18 20.12 -6.95
CA GLN A 149 -13.33 18.69 -7.18
C GLN A 149 -12.24 18.14 -8.10
N ALA A 150 -11.17 17.61 -7.51
CA ALA A 150 -10.02 17.05 -8.26
C ALA A 150 -10.41 15.96 -9.28
N GLN A 151 -11.56 15.30 -9.07
CA GLN A 151 -12.07 14.29 -9.98
C GLN A 151 -12.48 14.85 -11.35
N SER A 152 -12.91 16.12 -11.43
CA SER A 152 -13.33 16.74 -12.70
C SER A 152 -12.18 16.86 -13.70
N CYS A 153 -10.94 17.06 -13.24
CA CYS A 153 -9.73 17.00 -14.08
C CYS A 153 -9.10 15.58 -14.14
N MET A 154 -9.80 14.55 -13.66
CA MET A 154 -9.32 13.16 -13.62
C MET A 154 -7.97 13.00 -12.89
N PHE A 155 -7.78 13.71 -11.79
CA PHE A 155 -6.56 13.65 -10.99
C PHE A 155 -6.38 12.27 -10.36
N GLN A 156 -5.17 11.71 -10.48
CA GLN A 156 -4.74 10.47 -9.84
C GLN A 156 -3.27 10.58 -9.44
N ARG A 157 -2.90 10.05 -8.31
CA ARG A 157 -1.52 9.95 -7.80
C ARG A 157 -1.04 8.51 -7.78
N ALA A 158 0.23 8.28 -8.06
CA ALA A 158 0.80 6.94 -8.05
C ALA A 158 0.84 6.33 -6.65
N ALA A 159 1.11 7.13 -5.63
CA ALA A 159 1.14 6.71 -4.25
C ALA A 159 0.58 7.79 -3.31
N ARG A 160 -0.05 7.37 -2.22
CA ARG A 160 -0.36 8.23 -1.08
C ARG A 160 0.83 8.16 -0.13
N THR A 161 1.36 9.29 0.30
CA THR A 161 2.35 9.38 1.36
C THR A 161 1.69 9.86 2.64
N ASP A 162 2.09 9.30 3.77
CA ASP A 162 1.57 9.63 5.08
C ASP A 162 2.10 10.99 5.58
N LYS A 163 1.60 11.46 6.74
CA LYS A 163 2.11 12.64 7.44
C LYS A 163 3.64 12.54 7.62
N GLY A 164 4.35 13.57 7.25
CA GLY A 164 5.80 13.67 7.39
C GLY A 164 6.61 12.89 6.35
N VAL A 165 5.98 12.15 5.44
CA VAL A 165 6.65 11.33 4.43
C VAL A 165 6.91 12.11 3.16
N SER A 166 8.15 12.10 2.69
CA SER A 166 8.62 12.80 1.49
C SER A 166 8.49 11.93 0.23
N ALA A 167 8.62 12.58 -0.94
CA ALA A 167 8.73 11.88 -2.21
C ALA A 167 9.78 12.54 -3.11
N ALA A 168 10.68 11.71 -3.64
CA ALA A 168 11.69 12.09 -4.60
C ALA A 168 11.13 12.15 -6.04
N ARG A 169 10.31 11.14 -6.41
CA ARG A 169 9.72 11.04 -7.76
C ARG A 169 8.28 10.53 -7.67
N GLN A 170 7.39 11.39 -7.16
CA GLN A 170 5.96 11.14 -7.22
C GLN A 170 5.46 11.43 -8.63
N VAL A 171 4.60 10.58 -9.15
CA VAL A 171 3.92 10.81 -10.43
C VAL A 171 2.42 10.97 -10.19
N CYS A 172 1.87 12.08 -10.70
CA CYS A 172 0.43 12.28 -10.75
C CYS A 172 -0.05 12.34 -12.20
N SER A 173 -1.31 12.01 -12.46
CA SER A 173 -1.91 12.14 -13.78
C SER A 173 -3.21 12.90 -13.73
N MET A 174 -3.41 13.80 -14.70
CA MET A 174 -4.62 14.62 -14.79
C MET A 174 -4.80 15.16 -16.19
N LYS A 175 -5.92 15.84 -16.45
CA LYS A 175 -6.14 16.59 -17.71
C LYS A 175 -5.67 18.02 -17.54
N LEU A 176 -4.69 18.42 -18.34
CA LEU A 176 -4.13 19.78 -18.34
C LEU A 176 -4.18 20.41 -19.75
N PRO A 177 -4.11 21.76 -19.87
CA PRO A 177 -3.82 22.47 -21.12
C PRO A 177 -2.51 22.00 -21.75
N GLU A 178 -2.22 22.42 -22.99
CA GLU A 178 -1.00 22.01 -23.68
C GLU A 178 0.19 22.92 -23.35
N ASP A 179 -0.03 24.22 -23.35
CA ASP A 179 1.04 25.22 -23.15
C ASP A 179 1.12 25.60 -21.65
N LEU A 180 2.05 24.99 -20.94
CA LEU A 180 2.19 25.14 -19.49
C LEU A 180 3.58 25.64 -19.12
N ASP A 181 3.64 26.72 -18.35
CA ASP A 181 4.87 27.27 -17.80
C ASP A 181 5.17 26.67 -16.42
N ILE A 182 6.06 25.66 -16.39
CA ILE A 182 6.49 24.99 -15.16
C ILE A 182 7.20 25.96 -14.22
N ASP A 183 8.00 26.88 -14.75
CA ASP A 183 8.76 27.83 -13.94
C ASP A 183 7.85 28.83 -13.23
N ALA A 184 6.80 29.31 -13.91
CA ALA A 184 5.79 30.14 -13.30
C ALA A 184 5.04 29.41 -12.19
N LEU A 185 4.64 28.16 -12.43
CA LEU A 185 4.02 27.33 -11.39
C LEU A 185 4.92 27.14 -10.18
N ASN A 186 6.20 26.82 -10.42
CA ASN A 186 7.17 26.57 -9.36
C ASN A 186 7.47 27.82 -8.50
N LYS A 187 7.28 29.03 -9.02
CA LYS A 187 7.37 30.27 -8.22
C LYS A 187 6.24 30.42 -7.22
N ASP A 188 5.09 29.81 -7.50
CA ASP A 188 3.92 29.83 -6.63
C ASP A 188 3.84 28.65 -5.68
N LEU A 189 4.70 27.62 -5.87
CA LEU A 189 4.82 26.49 -4.96
C LEU A 189 5.76 26.82 -3.78
N PRO A 190 5.47 26.33 -2.58
CA PRO A 190 6.43 26.37 -1.47
C PRO A 190 7.75 25.68 -1.85
N ASP A 191 8.86 26.15 -1.26
CA ASP A 191 10.21 25.61 -1.51
C ASP A 191 10.34 24.10 -1.29
N GLN A 192 9.46 23.53 -0.46
CA GLN A 192 9.41 22.12 -0.17
C GLN A 192 8.73 21.28 -1.25
N ILE A 193 8.13 21.90 -2.26
CA ILE A 193 7.40 21.22 -3.33
C ILE A 193 7.90 21.72 -4.68
N ARG A 194 8.22 20.81 -5.60
CA ARG A 194 8.72 21.18 -6.92
C ARG A 194 8.16 20.26 -8.00
N LEU A 195 7.65 20.83 -9.08
CA LEU A 195 7.27 20.14 -10.30
C LEU A 195 8.43 20.19 -11.28
N PHE A 196 8.84 19.04 -11.83
CA PHE A 196 10.02 18.90 -12.69
C PHE A 196 9.69 18.60 -14.14
N GLY A 197 8.57 17.97 -14.40
CA GLY A 197 8.24 17.58 -15.75
C GLY A 197 6.78 17.27 -15.97
N ILE A 198 6.37 17.40 -17.23
CA ILE A 198 5.04 17.09 -17.72
C ILE A 198 5.22 16.28 -18.99
N GLU A 199 4.59 15.09 -19.05
CA GLU A 199 4.58 14.23 -20.22
C GLU A 199 3.15 13.93 -20.67
N ARG A 200 2.92 14.00 -21.97
CA ARG A 200 1.66 13.59 -22.56
C ARG A 200 1.53 12.08 -22.45
N VAL A 201 0.38 11.60 -21.98
CA VAL A 201 0.11 10.17 -21.82
C VAL A 201 -1.19 9.76 -22.52
N THR A 202 -1.41 8.46 -22.68
CA THR A 202 -2.64 7.94 -23.29
C THR A 202 -3.87 8.43 -22.55
N LYS A 203 -5.00 8.58 -23.25
CA LYS A 203 -6.28 9.08 -22.70
C LYS A 203 -6.73 8.29 -21.46
N GLY A 204 -6.46 6.99 -21.41
CA GLY A 204 -6.81 6.10 -20.31
C GLY A 204 -5.73 5.95 -19.23
N PHE A 205 -4.65 6.73 -19.28
CA PHE A 205 -3.58 6.62 -18.30
C PHE A 205 -4.05 7.01 -16.89
N ASN A 206 -3.72 6.16 -15.92
CA ASN A 206 -3.94 6.39 -14.50
C ASN A 206 -2.63 6.11 -13.76
N ALA A 207 -2.09 7.12 -13.09
CA ALA A 207 -0.81 7.03 -12.41
C ALA A 207 -0.78 5.93 -11.33
N LYS A 208 -1.92 5.62 -10.69
CA LYS A 208 -2.02 4.56 -9.68
C LYS A 208 -2.07 3.17 -10.30
N ASP A 209 -2.96 2.99 -11.28
CA ASP A 209 -3.34 1.64 -11.78
C ASP A 209 -2.31 1.07 -12.75
N GLN A 210 -1.58 1.94 -13.46
CA GLN A 210 -0.54 1.54 -14.41
C GLN A 210 0.86 1.50 -13.82
N CYS A 211 1.00 1.82 -12.53
CA CYS A 211 2.24 1.68 -11.80
C CYS A 211 2.55 0.20 -11.53
N ASN A 212 3.69 -0.27 -12.03
CA ASN A 212 4.15 -1.66 -11.87
C ASN A 212 4.69 -1.96 -10.49
N ALA A 213 5.47 -1.02 -9.96
CA ALA A 213 6.14 -1.13 -8.67
C ALA A 213 6.44 0.25 -8.10
N ARG A 214 6.70 0.29 -6.81
CA ARG A 214 7.16 1.47 -6.08
C ARG A 214 8.41 1.11 -5.31
N THR A 215 9.40 1.99 -5.35
CA THR A 215 10.59 1.91 -4.51
C THR A 215 10.51 3.00 -3.45
N TYR A 216 10.79 2.61 -2.22
CA TYR A 216 10.92 3.53 -1.09
C TYR A 216 12.30 3.37 -0.47
N THR A 217 12.81 4.47 0.08
CA THR A 217 13.96 4.47 0.97
C THR A 217 13.54 4.91 2.37
N TYR A 218 14.21 4.38 3.38
CA TYR A 218 14.07 4.85 4.74
C TYR A 218 15.47 5.15 5.28
N THR A 219 15.79 6.44 5.42
CA THR A 219 17.08 6.93 5.89
C THR A 219 16.98 7.31 7.35
N MET A 220 17.88 6.80 8.17
CA MET A 220 17.86 6.95 9.62
C MET A 220 19.28 6.97 10.19
N PRO A 221 19.51 7.58 11.38
CA PRO A 221 20.75 7.42 12.10
C PRO A 221 21.08 5.94 12.34
N SER A 222 22.31 5.55 12.12
CA SER A 222 22.76 4.14 12.20
C SER A 222 22.63 3.54 13.59
N ILE A 223 22.59 4.37 14.63
CA ILE A 223 22.31 4.00 16.03
C ILE A 223 20.97 3.27 16.19
N ALA A 224 20.05 3.39 15.22
CA ALA A 224 18.84 2.59 15.18
C ALA A 224 19.13 1.09 15.28
N PHE A 225 20.28 0.64 14.79
CA PHE A 225 20.69 -0.76 14.83
C PHE A 225 21.71 -1.09 15.93
N ALA A 226 21.98 -0.16 16.86
CA ALA A 226 22.76 -0.44 18.06
C ALA A 226 22.10 -1.50 18.95
N ASP A 227 22.84 -2.17 19.82
CA ASP A 227 22.24 -3.03 20.85
C ASP A 227 21.42 -2.19 21.84
N PHE A 228 20.34 -2.77 22.41
CA PHE A 228 19.50 -2.03 23.34
C PHE A 228 20.26 -1.66 24.64
N ASN A 229 21.30 -2.42 25.01
CA ASN A 229 22.18 -2.16 26.16
C ASN A 229 23.35 -1.24 25.80
N GLU A 230 23.56 -0.89 24.54
CA GLU A 230 24.70 -0.12 24.10
C GLU A 230 24.53 1.37 24.46
N LYS A 231 25.44 1.88 25.30
CA LYS A 231 25.50 3.29 25.70
C LYS A 231 26.54 4.02 24.86
N SER A 232 26.23 4.29 23.62
CA SER A 232 27.10 5.06 22.73
C SER A 232 26.63 6.49 22.60
N GLU A 233 27.57 7.44 22.52
CA GLU A 233 27.26 8.82 22.17
C GLU A 233 26.75 8.90 20.73
N TYR A 234 25.68 9.59 20.53
CA TYR A 234 24.95 9.68 19.24
C TYR A 234 25.85 10.07 18.05
N GLU A 235 26.70 11.10 18.26
CA GLU A 235 27.59 11.62 17.22
C GLU A 235 28.79 10.71 16.95
N LYS A 236 29.21 9.94 17.94
CA LYS A 236 30.40 9.05 17.87
C LYS A 236 30.05 7.62 17.48
N PHE A 237 28.76 7.27 17.50
CA PHE A 237 28.33 5.91 17.15
C PHE A 237 28.74 5.56 15.73
N ARG A 238 29.25 4.34 15.55
CA ARG A 238 29.55 3.74 14.24
C ARG A 238 29.06 2.30 14.23
N LEU A 239 28.25 1.97 13.22
CA LEU A 239 27.63 0.66 13.07
C LEU A 239 28.64 -0.37 12.57
N SER A 240 28.74 -1.51 13.26
CA SER A 240 29.65 -2.57 12.83
C SER A 240 29.11 -3.32 11.58
N PRO A 241 30.01 -3.85 10.73
CA PRO A 241 29.61 -4.64 9.55
C PRO A 241 28.74 -5.86 9.90
N GLU A 242 28.95 -6.48 11.06
CA GLU A 242 28.14 -7.62 11.52
C GLU A 242 26.70 -7.22 11.75
N ARG A 243 26.46 -6.00 12.28
CA ARG A 243 25.12 -5.48 12.49
C ARG A 243 24.44 -5.08 11.20
N VAL A 244 25.18 -4.50 10.25
CA VAL A 244 24.67 -4.26 8.88
C VAL A 244 24.23 -5.59 8.26
N LYS A 245 25.05 -6.63 8.36
CA LYS A 245 24.73 -7.98 7.86
C LYS A 245 23.51 -8.58 8.56
N LYS A 246 23.39 -8.41 9.90
CA LYS A 246 22.20 -8.85 10.65
C LYS A 246 20.95 -8.13 10.17
N ALA A 247 21.00 -6.80 10.02
CA ALA A 247 19.88 -6.01 9.51
C ALA A 247 19.48 -6.45 8.09
N GLN A 248 20.45 -6.61 7.19
CA GLN A 248 20.22 -7.11 5.83
C GLN A 248 19.54 -8.49 5.84
N GLY A 249 19.97 -9.41 6.68
CA GLY A 249 19.35 -10.73 6.82
C GLY A 249 17.88 -10.66 7.25
N VAL A 250 17.55 -9.79 8.21
CA VAL A 250 16.17 -9.60 8.67
C VAL A 250 15.31 -8.95 7.57
N LEU A 251 15.82 -7.95 6.84
CA LEU A 251 15.12 -7.29 5.75
C LEU A 251 14.75 -8.27 4.63
N GLN A 252 15.65 -9.17 4.26
CA GLN A 252 15.41 -10.19 3.22
C GLN A 252 14.28 -11.16 3.58
N LEU A 253 14.00 -11.38 4.87
CA LEU A 253 12.89 -12.23 5.29
C LEU A 253 11.51 -11.66 4.93
N PHE A 254 11.39 -10.38 4.60
CA PHE A 254 10.15 -9.78 4.10
C PHE A 254 9.92 -10.03 2.60
N GLU A 255 10.93 -10.44 1.85
CA GLU A 255 10.83 -10.62 0.40
C GLU A 255 9.87 -11.75 0.01
N GLY A 256 9.31 -11.64 -1.21
CA GLY A 256 8.32 -12.58 -1.73
C GLY A 256 6.88 -12.15 -1.45
N THR A 257 5.94 -13.07 -1.74
CA THR A 257 4.51 -12.87 -1.49
C THR A 257 4.14 -13.38 -0.10
N LYS A 258 3.76 -12.46 0.79
CA LYS A 258 3.41 -12.77 2.17
C LYS A 258 2.14 -12.03 2.59
N ASN A 259 1.55 -12.44 3.71
CA ASN A 259 0.41 -11.76 4.30
C ASN A 259 0.91 -10.71 5.31
N PHE A 260 0.69 -9.44 5.02
CA PHE A 260 1.15 -8.31 5.83
C PHE A 260 0.05 -7.65 6.67
N HIS A 261 -1.01 -8.38 7.07
CA HIS A 261 -2.14 -7.83 7.82
C HIS A 261 -1.72 -7.15 9.14
N ASN A 262 -0.65 -7.63 9.82
CA ASN A 262 -0.08 -6.99 11.03
C ASN A 262 0.68 -5.69 10.75
N PHE A 263 1.13 -5.51 9.52
CA PHE A 263 1.93 -4.35 9.10
C PHE A 263 1.09 -3.16 8.64
N THR A 264 -0.22 -3.21 8.83
CA THR A 264 -1.15 -2.13 8.50
C THR A 264 -2.22 -1.99 9.58
N SER A 265 -3.13 -1.03 9.42
CA SER A 265 -4.27 -0.85 10.33
C SER A 265 -5.53 -1.50 9.72
N ARG A 266 -6.39 -2.05 10.58
CA ARG A 266 -7.75 -2.51 10.24
C ARG A 266 -7.87 -3.53 9.10
N LYS A 267 -6.84 -4.37 8.87
CA LYS A 267 -6.91 -5.47 7.91
C LYS A 267 -6.98 -6.80 8.62
N ASN A 268 -7.86 -7.68 8.15
CA ASN A 268 -7.96 -9.05 8.63
C ASN A 268 -6.97 -9.94 7.85
N PHE A 269 -6.51 -11.02 8.46
CA PHE A 269 -5.66 -12.03 7.82
C PHE A 269 -6.29 -12.63 6.55
N LEU A 270 -7.62 -12.83 6.57
CA LEU A 270 -8.36 -13.39 5.43
C LEU A 270 -8.59 -12.39 4.29
N ASP A 271 -8.32 -11.08 4.47
CA ASP A 271 -8.46 -10.08 3.42
C ASP A 271 -7.41 -10.33 2.31
N PRO A 272 -7.82 -10.60 1.06
CA PRO A 272 -6.87 -10.85 -0.03
C PRO A 272 -5.91 -9.67 -0.26
N SER A 273 -6.34 -8.45 0.08
CA SER A 273 -5.52 -7.25 -0.06
C SER A 273 -4.40 -7.14 0.98
N ALA A 274 -4.40 -7.99 2.03
CA ALA A 274 -3.28 -8.08 2.96
C ALA A 274 -2.05 -8.80 2.35
N LYS A 275 -2.26 -9.60 1.29
CA LYS A 275 -1.16 -10.24 0.55
C LYS A 275 -0.47 -9.22 -0.34
N ARG A 276 0.85 -9.02 -0.12
CA ARG A 276 1.70 -8.11 -0.89
C ARG A 276 2.95 -8.82 -1.37
N PHE A 277 3.47 -8.37 -2.50
CA PHE A 277 4.71 -8.87 -3.08
C PHE A 277 5.82 -7.84 -2.90
N ILE A 278 6.81 -8.17 -2.08
CA ILE A 278 8.05 -7.42 -1.91
C ILE A 278 9.10 -8.02 -2.83
N MET A 279 9.64 -7.21 -3.73
CA MET A 279 10.59 -7.65 -4.77
C MET A 279 12.01 -7.68 -4.22
N SER A 280 12.38 -6.68 -3.42
CA SER A 280 13.69 -6.58 -2.76
C SER A 280 13.60 -5.70 -1.53
N PHE A 281 14.40 -6.01 -0.50
CA PHE A 281 14.55 -5.17 0.68
C PHE A 281 16.01 -5.20 1.12
N THR A 282 16.74 -4.12 0.89
CA THR A 282 18.19 -4.03 1.07
C THR A 282 18.58 -2.93 2.04
N CYS A 283 19.78 -3.06 2.60
CA CYS A 283 20.42 -2.08 3.46
C CYS A 283 21.67 -1.53 2.76
N SER A 284 21.91 -0.22 2.84
CA SER A 284 23.15 0.40 2.35
C SER A 284 24.31 0.16 3.33
N GLU A 285 25.54 0.45 2.89
CA GLU A 285 26.60 0.73 3.82
C GLU A 285 26.29 2.00 4.60
N PRO A 286 26.71 2.11 5.90
CA PRO A 286 26.62 3.32 6.66
C PRO A 286 27.44 4.45 6.06
N PHE A 287 26.98 5.69 6.22
CA PHE A 287 27.67 6.90 5.76
C PHE A 287 27.53 8.03 6.77
N VAL A 288 28.48 8.94 6.80
CA VAL A 288 28.46 10.08 7.71
C VAL A 288 27.80 11.28 7.02
N SER A 289 26.77 11.84 7.65
CA SER A 289 26.08 13.04 7.16
C SER A 289 26.97 14.29 7.28
N PRO A 290 26.64 15.39 6.60
CA PRO A 290 27.35 16.67 6.76
C PRO A 290 27.39 17.18 8.21
N GLN A 291 26.43 16.76 9.06
CA GLN A 291 26.34 17.11 10.47
C GLN A 291 27.20 16.21 11.39
N GLY A 292 27.97 15.26 10.82
CA GLY A 292 28.88 14.38 11.54
C GLY A 292 28.26 13.12 12.14
N VAL A 293 26.95 12.96 12.07
CA VAL A 293 26.22 11.75 12.52
C VAL A 293 26.22 10.70 11.42
N GLU A 294 26.41 9.45 11.82
CA GLU A 294 26.33 8.33 10.88
C GLU A 294 24.88 7.90 10.62
N PHE A 295 24.56 7.77 9.34
CA PHE A 295 23.26 7.31 8.84
C PHE A 295 23.37 6.00 8.07
N ILE A 296 22.23 5.33 7.92
CA ILE A 296 22.06 4.16 7.09
C ILE A 296 20.72 4.27 6.34
N THR A 297 20.68 3.74 5.13
CA THR A 297 19.47 3.76 4.30
C THR A 297 19.03 2.33 3.99
N VAL A 298 17.79 2.00 4.28
CA VAL A 298 17.16 0.77 3.78
C VAL A 298 16.29 1.10 2.58
N LYS A 299 16.28 0.22 1.56
CA LYS A 299 15.59 0.41 0.29
C LYS A 299 14.70 -0.78 0.01
N VAL A 300 13.40 -0.51 -0.17
CA VAL A 300 12.39 -1.54 -0.45
C VAL A 300 11.71 -1.28 -1.80
N LYS A 301 11.66 -2.31 -2.66
CA LYS A 301 10.88 -2.32 -3.90
C LYS A 301 9.76 -3.35 -3.78
N GLY A 302 8.54 -2.96 -4.11
CA GLY A 302 7.38 -3.86 -4.09
C GLY A 302 6.32 -3.43 -5.09
N GLN A 303 5.42 -4.33 -5.43
CA GLN A 303 4.34 -4.05 -6.36
C GLN A 303 3.38 -2.99 -5.80
N SER A 304 3.04 -3.10 -4.53
CA SER A 304 2.19 -2.15 -3.81
C SER A 304 2.38 -2.31 -2.30
N PHE A 305 2.08 -1.25 -1.56
CA PHE A 305 2.18 -1.23 -0.11
C PHE A 305 0.85 -0.76 0.50
N MET A 306 0.55 -1.26 1.69
CA MET A 306 -0.58 -0.80 2.50
C MET A 306 -0.15 0.38 3.38
N LEU A 307 -1.13 1.06 3.94
CA LEU A 307 -0.93 2.13 4.93
C LEU A 307 0.02 1.67 6.04
N HIS A 308 1.04 2.46 6.35
CA HIS A 308 2.06 2.21 7.38
C HIS A 308 2.93 0.97 7.18
N GLN A 309 2.74 0.17 6.13
CA GLN A 309 3.39 -1.13 5.96
C GLN A 309 4.92 -1.04 6.06
N ILE A 310 5.54 -0.14 5.32
CA ILE A 310 7.01 0.01 5.31
C ILE A 310 7.53 0.44 6.68
N ARG A 311 6.89 1.41 7.31
CA ARG A 311 7.27 1.90 8.64
C ARG A 311 7.21 0.81 9.71
N LYS A 312 6.21 -0.08 9.65
CA LYS A 312 6.11 -1.24 10.56
C LYS A 312 7.14 -2.32 10.24
N MET A 313 7.44 -2.57 8.95
CA MET A 313 8.53 -3.49 8.57
C MET A 313 9.88 -2.99 9.09
N VAL A 314 10.19 -1.71 8.90
CA VAL A 314 11.40 -1.07 9.44
C VAL A 314 11.41 -1.11 10.97
N GLY A 315 10.29 -0.78 11.62
CA GLY A 315 10.18 -0.80 13.08
C GLY A 315 10.45 -2.17 13.69
N LEU A 316 9.87 -3.23 13.11
CA LEU A 316 10.14 -4.60 13.56
C LEU A 316 11.60 -5.02 13.28
N THR A 317 12.16 -4.63 12.13
CA THR A 317 13.59 -4.88 11.82
C THR A 317 14.49 -4.25 12.88
N ILE A 318 14.25 -2.99 13.24
CA ILE A 318 15.00 -2.29 14.29
C ILE A 318 14.88 -3.03 15.62
N ALA A 319 13.67 -3.42 16.01
CA ALA A 319 13.43 -4.15 17.26
C ALA A 319 14.20 -5.49 17.33
N ILE A 320 14.21 -6.26 16.23
CA ILE A 320 14.95 -7.54 16.14
C ILE A 320 16.46 -7.31 16.17
N VAL A 321 16.98 -6.34 15.43
CA VAL A 321 18.42 -6.07 15.36
C VAL A 321 18.93 -5.58 16.72
N ARG A 322 18.17 -4.74 17.42
CA ARG A 322 18.48 -4.27 18.77
C ARG A 322 18.38 -5.36 19.83
N GLY A 323 17.63 -6.41 19.61
CA GLY A 323 17.43 -7.51 20.56
C GLY A 323 16.21 -7.36 21.49
N HIS A 324 15.25 -6.46 21.15
CA HIS A 324 13.97 -6.38 21.88
C HIS A 324 13.07 -7.57 21.60
N THR A 325 13.24 -8.18 20.44
CA THR A 325 12.53 -9.39 20.00
C THR A 325 13.41 -10.18 19.02
N ASP A 326 12.94 -11.28 18.51
CA ASP A 326 13.67 -12.19 17.62
C ASP A 326 12.98 -12.37 16.24
N VAL A 327 13.61 -13.18 15.39
CA VAL A 327 13.09 -13.49 14.03
C VAL A 327 11.78 -14.29 14.11
N ALA A 328 11.56 -15.10 15.16
CA ALA A 328 10.33 -15.85 15.33
C ALA A 328 9.10 -14.93 15.44
N THR A 329 9.26 -13.72 16.00
CA THR A 329 8.20 -12.70 16.01
C THR A 329 7.84 -12.25 14.59
N LEU A 330 8.80 -12.13 13.68
CA LEU A 330 8.52 -11.82 12.28
C LEU A 330 7.74 -12.95 11.61
N ASP A 331 8.12 -14.20 11.84
CA ASP A 331 7.41 -15.36 11.31
C ASP A 331 5.97 -15.39 11.82
N ARG A 332 5.75 -15.19 13.12
CA ARG A 332 4.41 -15.08 13.74
C ARG A 332 3.61 -13.91 13.15
N ALA A 333 4.24 -12.76 12.90
CA ALA A 333 3.58 -11.59 12.33
C ALA A 333 3.03 -11.81 10.92
N LEU A 334 3.52 -12.82 10.20
CA LEU A 334 3.07 -13.21 8.87
C LEU A 334 2.00 -14.33 8.89
N THR A 335 1.72 -14.91 10.07
CA THR A 335 0.65 -15.89 10.30
C THR A 335 -0.67 -15.21 10.66
N GLU A 336 -1.65 -15.99 11.12
CA GLU A 336 -2.98 -15.48 11.51
C GLU A 336 -2.97 -14.67 12.82
N GLU A 337 -1.92 -14.79 13.64
CA GLU A 337 -1.81 -14.10 14.92
C GLU A 337 -1.83 -12.59 14.74
N ARG A 338 -2.51 -11.87 15.64
CA ARG A 338 -2.54 -10.41 15.67
C ARG A 338 -1.51 -9.91 16.68
N LEU A 339 -0.42 -9.30 16.18
CA LEU A 339 0.69 -8.84 17.02
C LEU A 339 0.70 -7.32 17.20
N ASP A 340 1.28 -6.87 18.32
CA ASP A 340 1.63 -5.47 18.53
C ASP A 340 3.02 -5.19 17.93
N LEU A 341 3.05 -4.50 16.77
CA LEU A 341 4.28 -4.19 16.04
C LEU A 341 4.58 -2.70 16.07
N PRO A 342 5.84 -2.29 16.38
CA PRO A 342 6.25 -0.90 16.41
C PRO A 342 6.21 -0.27 15.02
N MET A 343 5.89 1.02 14.97
CA MET A 343 5.83 1.80 13.74
C MET A 343 6.89 2.90 13.75
N ALA A 344 7.93 2.77 12.94
CA ALA A 344 9.01 3.75 12.83
C ALA A 344 8.49 5.15 12.43
N PRO A 345 9.18 6.25 12.82
CA PRO A 345 8.82 7.61 12.44
C PRO A 345 8.65 7.82 10.94
N GLY A 346 7.81 8.79 10.53
CA GLY A 346 7.55 9.06 9.10
C GLY A 346 8.70 9.82 8.41
N LEU A 347 9.48 10.59 9.15
CA LEU A 347 10.50 11.51 8.64
C LEU A 347 11.50 10.87 7.67
N GLY A 348 12.04 9.69 8.03
CA GLY A 348 13.04 8.99 7.21
C GLY A 348 12.48 8.32 5.96
N LEU A 349 11.15 8.19 5.83
CA LEU A 349 10.52 7.50 4.70
C LEU A 349 10.38 8.43 3.48
N VAL A 350 10.89 7.97 2.35
CA VAL A 350 10.82 8.68 1.07
C VAL A 350 10.31 7.75 -0.03
N LEU A 351 9.27 8.16 -0.77
CA LEU A 351 8.93 7.53 -2.04
C LEU A 351 10.02 7.87 -3.05
N ASP A 352 10.93 6.92 -3.29
CA ASP A 352 12.09 7.14 -4.18
C ASP A 352 11.69 7.15 -5.66
N THR A 353 11.06 6.06 -6.13
CA THR A 353 10.73 5.90 -7.56
C THR A 353 9.39 5.19 -7.75
N VAL A 354 8.62 5.67 -8.72
CA VAL A 354 7.42 5.01 -9.26
C VAL A 354 7.75 4.41 -10.61
N HIS A 355 7.43 3.14 -10.81
CA HIS A 355 7.83 2.36 -11.98
C HIS A 355 6.68 2.15 -12.96
N TYR A 356 6.93 2.42 -14.26
CA TYR A 356 5.96 2.31 -15.36
C TYR A 356 6.49 1.49 -16.54
N GLU A 357 7.29 0.42 -16.28
CA GLU A 357 7.93 -0.38 -17.30
C GLU A 357 6.92 -0.89 -18.36
N ARG A 358 5.81 -1.50 -17.93
CA ARG A 358 4.77 -2.02 -18.84
C ARG A 358 4.10 -0.94 -19.68
N TYR A 359 3.93 0.26 -19.13
CA TYR A 359 3.40 1.39 -19.86
C TYR A 359 4.41 1.87 -20.91
N ASN A 360 5.66 2.00 -20.52
CA ASN A 360 6.75 2.45 -21.39
C ASN A 360 7.01 1.47 -22.53
N GLU A 361 7.02 0.16 -22.26
CA GLU A 361 7.13 -0.89 -23.28
C GLU A 361 6.00 -0.81 -24.31
N ARG A 362 4.78 -0.55 -23.86
CA ARG A 362 3.59 -0.55 -24.73
C ARG A 362 3.41 0.74 -25.51
N TYR A 363 3.75 1.88 -24.95
CA TYR A 363 3.41 3.21 -25.51
C TYR A 363 4.61 4.13 -25.68
N GLY A 364 5.74 3.88 -25.03
CA GLY A 364 6.91 4.76 -25.07
C GLY A 364 7.63 4.82 -26.41
N GLN A 365 7.20 4.04 -27.41
CA GLN A 365 7.78 4.01 -28.77
C GLN A 365 6.70 4.16 -29.87
N ASP A 366 5.50 4.63 -29.52
CA ASP A 366 4.39 4.77 -30.48
C ASP A 366 4.47 6.06 -31.36
N GLY A 367 5.53 6.85 -31.20
CA GLY A 367 5.73 8.13 -31.92
C GLY A 367 4.85 9.28 -31.41
N ILE A 368 4.02 9.06 -30.40
CA ILE A 368 3.09 10.04 -29.82
C ILE A 368 3.40 10.31 -28.36
N HIS A 369 3.79 9.27 -27.60
CA HIS A 369 4.04 9.32 -26.17
C HIS A 369 5.50 9.03 -25.86
N ASN A 370 6.06 9.81 -24.94
CA ASN A 370 7.39 9.55 -24.41
C ASN A 370 7.33 8.50 -23.29
N PRO A 371 8.39 7.70 -23.10
CA PRO A 371 8.50 6.86 -21.92
C PRO A 371 8.62 7.72 -20.64
N LEU A 372 7.97 7.30 -19.57
CA LEU A 372 7.98 7.97 -18.27
C LEU A 372 9.26 7.58 -17.48
N THR A 373 10.45 7.92 -18.02
CA THR A 373 11.76 7.67 -17.40
C THR A 373 12.31 8.88 -16.66
N TRP A 374 11.94 10.09 -17.09
CA TRP A 374 12.33 11.38 -16.49
C TRP A 374 13.84 11.65 -16.45
N GLU A 375 14.60 11.06 -17.38
CA GLU A 375 16.07 11.15 -17.41
C GLU A 375 16.58 12.60 -17.54
N LYS A 376 15.85 13.43 -18.31
CA LYS A 376 16.20 14.85 -18.51
C LYS A 376 16.10 15.67 -17.22
N GLN A 377 15.16 15.32 -16.35
CA GLN A 377 14.90 15.99 -15.08
C GLN A 377 15.77 15.47 -13.93
N GLU A 378 16.45 14.35 -14.13
CA GLU A 378 17.18 13.65 -13.08
C GLU A 378 18.23 14.51 -12.35
N PRO A 379 19.04 15.37 -13.02
CA PRO A 379 19.98 16.23 -12.31
C PRO A 379 19.32 17.21 -11.34
N GLU A 380 18.21 17.83 -11.75
CA GLU A 380 17.47 18.77 -10.91
C GLU A 380 16.74 18.07 -9.76
N VAL A 381 16.17 16.89 -10.05
CA VAL A 381 15.52 16.03 -9.03
C VAL A 381 16.53 15.61 -7.97
N LYS A 382 17.74 15.17 -8.37
CA LYS A 382 18.82 14.82 -7.42
C LYS A 382 19.21 15.98 -6.52
N ASN A 383 19.42 17.17 -7.12
CA ASN A 383 19.72 18.36 -6.34
C ASN A 383 18.61 18.68 -5.32
N PHE A 384 17.35 18.57 -5.72
CA PHE A 384 16.22 18.77 -4.80
C PHE A 384 16.20 17.71 -3.67
N ILE A 385 16.46 16.47 -3.97
CA ILE A 385 16.51 15.40 -2.99
C ILE A 385 17.57 15.69 -1.93
N GLU A 386 18.76 16.07 -2.35
CA GLU A 386 19.87 16.38 -1.44
C GLU A 386 19.60 17.61 -0.59
N THR A 387 19.15 18.71 -1.23
CA THR A 387 19.02 20.02 -0.57
C THR A 387 17.72 20.21 0.19
N LYS A 388 16.64 19.50 -0.15
CA LYS A 388 15.32 19.70 0.47
C LYS A 388 14.81 18.47 1.23
N ILE A 389 15.14 17.26 0.80
CA ILE A 389 14.67 16.03 1.46
C ILE A 389 15.71 15.55 2.47
N PHE A 390 16.92 15.21 2.02
CA PHE A 390 17.94 14.65 2.91
C PHE A 390 18.45 15.66 3.92
N GLU A 391 18.68 16.91 3.50
CA GLU A 391 19.05 17.95 4.45
C GLU A 391 18.01 18.14 5.56
N THR A 392 16.71 18.06 5.22
CA THR A 392 15.65 18.11 6.23
C THR A 392 15.70 16.90 7.16
N ILE A 393 15.93 15.68 6.64
CA ILE A 393 16.03 14.46 7.45
C ILE A 393 17.24 14.58 8.39
N TYR A 394 18.42 14.89 7.86
CA TYR A 394 19.65 14.96 8.67
C TYR A 394 19.55 16.01 9.76
N ARG A 395 19.15 17.23 9.39
CA ARG A 395 19.02 18.33 10.35
C ARG A 395 18.01 17.99 11.44
N THR A 396 16.82 17.52 11.07
CA THR A 396 15.78 17.19 12.07
C THR A 396 16.22 16.06 13.00
N GLU A 397 16.86 15.01 12.47
CA GLU A 397 17.39 13.91 13.30
C GLU A 397 18.56 14.35 14.20
N CYS A 398 19.39 15.29 13.76
CA CYS A 398 20.48 15.81 14.59
C CYS A 398 19.98 16.79 15.66
N GLU A 399 19.02 17.65 15.35
CA GLU A 399 18.53 18.71 16.27
C GLU A 399 17.44 18.20 17.21
N GLN A 400 16.43 17.48 16.68
CA GLN A 400 15.23 17.07 17.42
C GLN A 400 15.26 15.61 17.84
N LYS A 401 16.09 14.78 17.19
CA LYS A 401 16.32 13.36 17.49
C LYS A 401 15.04 12.50 17.58
N PRO A 402 14.05 12.67 16.66
CA PRO A 402 12.77 11.97 16.77
C PRO A 402 12.91 10.44 16.68
N LEU A 403 13.95 9.93 16.02
CA LEU A 403 14.22 8.50 16.03
C LEU A 403 14.69 8.02 17.42
N LEU A 404 15.55 8.76 18.11
CA LEU A 404 16.00 8.38 19.46
C LEU A 404 14.82 8.34 20.43
N GLU A 405 13.96 9.37 20.43
CA GLU A 405 12.73 9.38 21.25
C GLU A 405 11.85 8.16 20.95
N TRP A 406 11.71 7.83 19.69
CA TRP A 406 10.93 6.66 19.29
C TRP A 406 11.59 5.34 19.72
N LEU A 407 12.92 5.22 19.69
CA LEU A 407 13.63 4.02 20.16
C LEU A 407 13.34 3.71 21.63
N GLU A 408 13.11 4.73 22.47
CA GLU A 408 12.71 4.58 23.87
C GLU A 408 11.32 3.94 24.02
N THR A 409 10.50 3.99 23.00
CA THR A 409 9.17 3.34 23.01
C THR A 409 9.19 1.85 22.66
N LEU A 410 10.30 1.32 22.12
CA LEU A 410 10.38 -0.08 21.70
C LEU A 410 10.15 -1.10 22.83
N PRO A 411 10.67 -0.88 24.06
CA PRO A 411 10.40 -1.78 25.18
C PRO A 411 8.93 -1.80 25.64
N LEU A 412 8.12 -0.80 25.24
CA LEU A 412 6.71 -0.73 25.59
C LEU A 412 5.84 -1.66 24.74
N HIS A 413 6.36 -2.16 23.62
CA HIS A 413 5.68 -3.15 22.77
C HIS A 413 5.84 -4.55 23.36
N SER A 414 4.74 -5.30 23.45
CA SER A 414 4.78 -6.67 23.95
C SER A 414 5.33 -7.67 22.95
N TYR A 415 5.24 -7.37 21.65
CA TYR A 415 5.54 -8.28 20.53
C TYR A 415 4.72 -9.59 20.56
N ASP A 416 3.71 -9.67 21.41
CA ASP A 416 2.85 -10.82 21.61
C ASP A 416 1.46 -10.63 21.00
N ALA A 417 0.70 -11.72 20.97
CA ALA A 417 -0.68 -11.71 20.49
C ALA A 417 -1.56 -10.77 21.35
N ARG A 418 -2.29 -9.88 20.70
CA ARG A 418 -3.26 -8.99 21.37
C ARG A 418 -4.41 -9.78 21.93
N LYS A 419 -4.57 -9.80 23.26
CA LYS A 419 -5.61 -10.58 23.98
C LYS A 419 -7.05 -10.06 23.76
N GLU A 420 -7.26 -8.86 23.25
CA GLU A 420 -8.58 -8.18 23.27
C GLU A 420 -9.46 -8.40 22.03
N GLU A 421 -8.94 -8.87 20.91
CA GLU A 421 -9.76 -9.05 19.69
C GLU A 421 -10.42 -10.45 19.58
N ALA A 422 -10.04 -11.41 20.38
CA ALA A 422 -10.69 -12.72 20.41
C ALA A 422 -12.14 -12.65 20.94
N SER A 423 -12.43 -11.71 21.87
CA SER A 423 -13.78 -11.49 22.40
C SER A 423 -14.66 -10.62 21.49
N ALA A 424 -14.07 -9.68 20.74
CA ALA A 424 -14.80 -8.82 19.81
C ALA A 424 -15.11 -9.55 18.48
N ALA A 425 -14.26 -10.46 18.02
CA ALA A 425 -14.52 -11.29 16.84
C ALA A 425 -15.67 -12.29 17.09
N ALA A 426 -15.77 -12.84 18.29
CA ALA A 426 -16.88 -13.71 18.71
C ALA A 426 -18.22 -12.93 18.84
N ALA A 427 -18.16 -11.66 19.28
CA ALA A 427 -19.36 -10.81 19.43
C ALA A 427 -19.86 -10.20 18.11
N ASN A 428 -19.01 -10.12 17.06
CA ASN A 428 -19.40 -9.60 15.73
C ASN A 428 -19.79 -10.71 14.73
N ALA A 429 -19.58 -11.96 15.03
CA ALA A 429 -20.06 -13.07 14.22
C ALA A 429 -21.61 -13.20 14.23
N ASP A 430 -22.27 -12.55 15.18
CA ASP A 430 -23.74 -12.62 15.40
C ASP A 430 -24.50 -11.37 14.93
N LYS A 431 -23.86 -10.43 14.22
CA LYS A 431 -24.55 -9.26 13.65
C LYS A 431 -24.74 -9.41 12.14
N PRO A 432 -25.99 -9.29 11.63
CA PRO A 432 -26.25 -9.33 10.19
C PRO A 432 -25.55 -8.15 9.50
N ASN A 433 -24.86 -8.46 8.42
CA ASN A 433 -24.10 -7.60 7.55
C ASN A 433 -24.92 -6.37 7.09
N LYS A 434 -24.75 -5.24 7.75
CA LYS A 434 -25.17 -3.95 7.20
C LYS A 434 -24.08 -3.47 6.28
N ASN A 435 -24.40 -3.39 4.99
CA ASN A 435 -23.59 -2.82 3.93
C ASN A 435 -23.05 -1.44 4.34
N ASP A 436 -21.78 -1.35 4.63
CA ASP A 436 -21.05 -0.09 4.65
C ASP A 436 -20.52 0.17 3.23
N ASP A 437 -21.41 0.75 2.40
CA ASP A 437 -21.01 1.63 1.31
C ASP A 437 -20.65 2.98 1.96
N ASP A 438 -19.47 3.08 2.51
CA ASP A 438 -18.88 4.37 2.87
C ASP A 438 -17.40 4.35 2.45
N ASN A 439 -17.18 5.06 1.37
CA ASN A 439 -16.00 5.80 0.93
C ASN A 439 -14.75 5.59 1.78
N GLU A 440 -13.85 4.74 1.26
CA GLU A 440 -12.44 4.80 1.63
C GLU A 440 -11.88 6.19 1.27
N GLU A 441 -11.86 7.10 2.24
CA GLU A 441 -11.04 8.29 2.23
C GLU A 441 -9.55 7.97 2.42
#